data_f18b26b8ccf83311b8daad846ec24051
#
_entry.id   f18b26b8ccf83311b8daad846ec24051
#
_cell.length_a   1.000
_cell.length_b   1.000
_cell.length_c   1.000
_cell.angle_alpha   90.00
_cell.angle_beta   90.00
_cell.angle_gamma   90.00
#
_symmetry.space_group_name_H-M   'P 1'
#
loop_
_entity.id
_entity.type
_entity.pdbx_description
1 polymer ?
#
loop_
_entity_poly.entity_id
_entity_poly.type
_entity_poly.pdbx_seq_one_letter_code
_entity_poly.pdbx_strand_id
1 'polypeptide(L)'
;MEYDDLSEQQKIQVAKAFEATPELIPFIPYLLQDLFELGSSPDIIINILDSLHLGKKAKVLDIACGKGAISIQIAQRLGFSCKGIDLFKPFFEIAREKALEAGVNHLCQFEVMDINNAVEKERDYDVVILAAAESLLGEVNEAIGFLRKCIRKGGIIIYDGAYLNENSSIANPDYSVIKKYKETLKQLTSYGDEIIGEVIVPSEETMKVNKAYTDAIRIRANELALIHPDNKKLLFDYVNKQEEECSIIENDLTGCIWCIRKTG
;
A
#
# COMPACT_ATOMS: atom_id res chain seq x y z
N MET A 1 -9.27 -4.61 18.05
CA MET A 1 -9.41 -6.02 17.60
C MET A 1 -8.01 -6.61 17.66
N GLU A 2 -7.74 -7.51 18.58
CA GLU A 2 -6.47 -8.25 18.60
C GLU A 2 -6.49 -9.24 17.42
N TYR A 3 -5.35 -9.86 17.07
CA TYR A 3 -5.30 -10.84 15.98
C TYR A 3 -6.34 -11.96 16.16
N ASP A 4 -6.55 -12.40 17.41
CA ASP A 4 -7.52 -13.44 17.75
C ASP A 4 -8.97 -13.02 17.50
N ASP A 5 -9.27 -11.72 17.40
CA ASP A 5 -10.61 -11.19 17.12
C ASP A 5 -10.94 -11.17 15.62
N LEU A 6 -9.97 -11.41 14.73
CA LEU A 6 -10.19 -11.47 13.28
C LEU A 6 -10.92 -12.77 12.91
N SER A 7 -11.90 -12.67 12.02
CA SER A 7 -12.48 -13.84 11.37
C SER A 7 -11.43 -14.57 10.52
N GLU A 8 -11.62 -15.84 10.24
CA GLU A 8 -10.69 -16.62 9.40
C GLU A 8 -10.49 -15.99 8.02
N GLN A 9 -11.55 -15.41 7.44
CA GLN A 9 -11.47 -14.70 6.16
C GLN A 9 -10.60 -13.45 6.28
N GLN A 10 -10.70 -12.67 7.35
CA GLN A 10 -9.86 -11.51 7.60
C GLN A 10 -8.41 -11.89 7.86
N LYS A 11 -8.15 -13.01 8.56
CA LYS A 11 -6.80 -13.54 8.74
C LYS A 11 -6.15 -13.87 7.39
N ILE A 12 -6.89 -14.52 6.49
CA ILE A 12 -6.41 -14.81 5.14
C ILE A 12 -6.12 -13.51 4.36
N GLN A 13 -7.00 -12.52 4.48
CA GLN A 13 -6.83 -11.23 3.82
C GLN A 13 -5.59 -10.48 4.33
N VAL A 14 -5.39 -10.43 5.66
CA VAL A 14 -4.20 -9.84 6.27
C VAL A 14 -2.94 -10.60 5.86
N ALA A 15 -2.98 -11.94 5.90
CA ALA A 15 -1.85 -12.77 5.47
C ALA A 15 -1.48 -12.48 4.01
N LYS A 16 -2.48 -12.38 3.12
CA LYS A 16 -2.26 -12.05 1.71
C LYS A 16 -1.63 -10.66 1.55
N ALA A 17 -2.05 -9.67 2.33
CA ALA A 17 -1.50 -8.30 2.26
C ALA A 17 -0.01 -8.23 2.64
N PHE A 18 0.47 -9.17 3.45
CA PHE A 18 1.88 -9.28 3.83
C PHE A 18 2.62 -10.40 3.11
N GLU A 19 1.98 -11.04 2.11
CA GLU A 19 2.52 -12.23 1.43
C GLU A 19 2.93 -13.34 2.39
N ALA A 20 2.23 -13.43 3.50
CA ALA A 20 2.48 -14.34 4.61
C ALA A 20 1.46 -15.49 4.64
N THR A 21 1.66 -16.42 5.56
CA THR A 21 0.62 -17.37 5.99
C THR A 21 -0.07 -16.87 7.26
N PRO A 22 -1.32 -17.31 7.56
CA PRO A 22 -1.99 -16.90 8.78
C PRO A 22 -1.20 -17.14 10.07
N GLU A 23 -0.39 -18.22 10.12
CA GLU A 23 0.45 -18.57 11.26
C GLU A 23 1.60 -17.57 11.50
N LEU A 24 2.00 -16.83 10.45
CA LEU A 24 3.05 -15.82 10.56
C LEU A 24 2.54 -14.48 11.10
N ILE A 25 1.24 -14.18 10.97
CA ILE A 25 0.69 -12.86 11.30
C ILE A 25 1.07 -12.39 12.72
N PRO A 26 1.08 -13.24 13.77
CA PRO A 26 1.51 -12.80 15.11
C PRO A 26 2.94 -12.25 15.18
N PHE A 27 3.79 -12.62 14.21
CA PHE A 27 5.19 -12.18 14.14
C PHE A 27 5.38 -10.94 13.25
N ILE A 28 4.41 -10.60 12.40
CA ILE A 28 4.50 -9.46 11.45
C ILE A 28 4.86 -8.15 12.13
N PRO A 29 4.27 -7.74 13.28
CA PRO A 29 4.63 -6.48 13.91
C PRO A 29 6.11 -6.39 14.28
N TYR A 30 6.70 -7.51 14.72
CA TYR A 30 8.12 -7.59 15.07
C TYR A 30 9.02 -7.69 13.82
N LEU A 31 8.65 -8.51 12.85
CA LEU A 31 9.40 -8.67 11.59
C LEU A 31 9.55 -7.34 10.84
N LEU A 32 8.50 -6.52 10.84
CA LEU A 32 8.44 -5.26 10.11
C LEU A 32 8.68 -4.03 11.00
N GLN A 33 9.13 -4.18 12.26
CA GLN A 33 9.21 -3.05 13.20
C GLN A 33 10.14 -1.92 12.75
N ASP A 34 11.19 -2.24 12.00
CA ASP A 34 12.16 -1.26 11.49
C ASP A 34 11.69 -0.55 10.22
N LEU A 35 10.60 -1.01 9.62
CA LEU A 35 10.05 -0.48 8.38
C LEU A 35 8.85 0.41 8.69
N PHE A 36 8.97 1.71 8.45
CA PHE A 36 7.84 2.62 8.60
C PHE A 36 7.05 2.75 7.31
N GLU A 37 7.74 2.92 6.20
CA GLU A 37 7.20 2.85 4.85
C GLU A 37 7.10 1.38 4.42
N LEU A 38 6.01 1.00 3.77
CA LEU A 38 5.73 -0.38 3.41
C LEU A 38 5.48 -0.48 1.90
N GLY A 39 6.55 -0.39 1.12
CA GLY A 39 6.53 -0.65 -0.32
C GLY A 39 6.29 0.56 -1.23
N SER A 40 5.66 1.64 -0.76
CA SER A 40 5.43 2.85 -1.56
C SER A 40 6.38 3.98 -1.18
N SER A 41 6.58 4.95 -2.10
CA SER A 41 7.37 6.15 -1.86
C SER A 41 6.46 7.35 -1.53
N PRO A 42 6.36 7.77 -0.25
CA PRO A 42 5.60 8.96 0.14
C PRO A 42 6.10 10.22 -0.57
N ASP A 43 7.40 10.35 -0.80
CA ASP A 43 7.99 11.51 -1.47
C ASP A 43 7.44 11.72 -2.89
N ILE A 44 7.33 10.65 -3.67
CA ILE A 44 6.77 10.73 -5.03
C ILE A 44 5.30 11.16 -4.98
N ILE A 45 4.51 10.53 -4.11
CA ILE A 45 3.08 10.85 -3.95
C ILE A 45 2.89 12.31 -3.54
N ILE A 46 3.67 12.79 -2.57
CA ILE A 46 3.57 14.16 -2.08
C ILE A 46 3.95 15.16 -3.17
N ASN A 47 5.01 14.89 -3.93
CA ASN A 47 5.42 15.75 -5.04
C ASN A 47 4.34 15.83 -6.12
N ILE A 48 3.65 14.73 -6.43
CA ILE A 48 2.49 14.72 -7.32
C ILE A 48 1.39 15.61 -6.74
N LEU A 49 0.99 15.41 -5.48
CA LEU A 49 -0.09 16.15 -4.85
C LEU A 49 0.21 17.66 -4.71
N ASP A 50 1.46 18.04 -4.41
CA ASP A 50 1.88 19.43 -4.33
C ASP A 50 1.76 20.15 -5.69
N SER A 51 2.13 19.46 -6.77
CA SER A 51 2.02 19.98 -8.13
C SER A 51 0.58 20.26 -8.59
N LEU A 52 -0.40 19.62 -7.96
CA LEU A 52 -1.82 19.80 -8.29
C LEU A 52 -2.42 21.08 -7.71
N HIS A 53 -1.72 21.76 -6.81
CA HIS A 53 -2.17 22.98 -6.14
C HIS A 53 -3.57 22.85 -5.54
N LEU A 54 -3.84 21.72 -4.90
CA LEU A 54 -5.10 21.48 -4.20
C LEU A 54 -5.29 22.51 -3.06
N GLY A 55 -6.55 22.82 -2.75
CA GLY A 55 -6.84 23.76 -1.66
C GLY A 55 -6.32 23.25 -0.30
N LYS A 56 -5.89 24.16 0.57
CA LYS A 56 -5.31 23.87 1.91
C LYS A 56 -6.18 22.98 2.82
N LYS A 57 -7.45 22.79 2.48
CA LYS A 57 -8.41 21.94 3.23
C LYS A 57 -8.71 20.63 2.49
N ALA A 58 -7.83 20.22 1.58
CA ALA A 58 -8.03 18.97 0.85
C ALA A 58 -8.15 17.79 1.83
N LYS A 59 -9.10 16.91 1.52
CA LYS A 59 -9.37 15.69 2.29
C LYS A 59 -8.82 14.50 1.52
N VAL A 60 -7.94 13.74 2.16
CA VAL A 60 -7.29 12.57 1.61
C VAL A 60 -7.81 11.32 2.31
N LEU A 61 -8.17 10.31 1.54
CA LEU A 61 -8.46 8.96 2.01
C LEU A 61 -7.29 8.05 1.57
N ASP A 62 -6.66 7.40 2.53
CA ASP A 62 -5.53 6.49 2.33
C ASP A 62 -6.01 5.06 2.64
N ILE A 63 -6.26 4.27 1.59
CA ILE A 63 -6.79 2.91 1.67
C ILE A 63 -5.63 1.92 1.80
N ALA A 64 -5.70 1.02 2.78
CA ALA A 64 -4.61 0.12 3.18
C ALA A 64 -3.37 0.92 3.64
N CYS A 65 -3.57 1.90 4.52
CA CYS A 65 -2.56 2.90 4.90
C CYS A 65 -1.37 2.32 5.71
N GLY A 66 -1.43 1.05 6.11
CA GLY A 66 -0.41 0.41 6.91
C GLY A 66 -0.10 1.19 8.20
N LYS A 67 1.16 1.55 8.40
CA LYS A 67 1.62 2.35 9.55
C LYS A 67 1.39 3.86 9.37
N GLY A 68 0.65 4.29 8.33
CA GLY A 68 0.27 5.68 8.11
C GLY A 68 1.36 6.59 7.53
N ALA A 69 2.44 6.03 6.98
CA ALA A 69 3.57 6.81 6.50
C ALA A 69 3.19 7.88 5.48
N ILE A 70 2.38 7.52 4.47
CA ILE A 70 1.90 8.44 3.43
C ILE A 70 1.00 9.51 4.05
N SER A 71 -0.03 9.11 4.79
CA SER A 71 -0.99 10.02 5.45
C SER A 71 -0.30 11.05 6.36
N ILE A 72 0.66 10.61 7.18
CA ILE A 72 1.38 11.47 8.13
C ILE A 72 2.26 12.47 7.39
N GLN A 73 3.01 12.04 6.38
CA GLN A 73 3.87 12.92 5.61
C GLN A 73 3.08 13.92 4.75
N ILE A 74 1.93 13.52 4.19
CA ILE A 74 1.00 14.45 3.51
C ILE A 74 0.51 15.53 4.49
N ALA A 75 0.08 15.13 5.69
CA ALA A 75 -0.37 16.07 6.70
C ALA A 75 0.74 17.04 7.14
N GLN A 76 1.98 16.55 7.32
CA GLN A 76 3.13 17.39 7.68
C GLN A 76 3.54 18.39 6.60
N ARG A 77 3.60 17.94 5.37
CA ARG A 77 4.21 18.72 4.27
C ARG A 77 3.21 19.59 3.53
N LEU A 78 1.96 19.10 3.39
CA LEU A 78 0.91 19.80 2.63
C LEU A 78 -0.21 20.38 3.52
N GLY A 79 -0.29 19.96 4.78
CA GLY A 79 -1.34 20.41 5.71
C GLY A 79 -2.73 19.87 5.38
N PHE A 80 -2.84 18.79 4.61
CA PHE A 80 -4.12 18.18 4.27
C PHE A 80 -4.66 17.33 5.42
N SER A 81 -5.97 17.18 5.48
CA SER A 81 -6.61 16.25 6.41
C SER A 81 -6.62 14.85 5.81
N CYS A 82 -6.04 13.89 6.50
CA CYS A 82 -5.91 12.51 6.05
C CYS A 82 -6.74 11.56 6.91
N LYS A 83 -7.48 10.67 6.27
CA LYS A 83 -8.08 9.50 6.91
C LYS A 83 -7.40 8.25 6.35
N GLY A 84 -6.67 7.53 7.21
CA GLY A 84 -6.05 6.26 6.90
C GLY A 84 -6.91 5.10 7.38
N ILE A 85 -7.08 4.09 6.53
CA ILE A 85 -7.85 2.88 6.83
C ILE A 85 -6.96 1.67 6.60
N ASP A 86 -6.89 0.80 7.60
CA ASP A 86 -6.18 -0.47 7.52
C ASP A 86 -6.92 -1.53 8.37
N LEU A 87 -6.82 -2.79 7.99
CA LEU A 87 -7.43 -3.88 8.74
C LEU A 87 -6.56 -4.35 9.91
N PHE A 88 -5.25 -4.15 9.82
CA PHE A 88 -4.28 -4.68 10.76
C PHE A 88 -4.08 -3.75 11.96
N LYS A 89 -4.78 -4.03 13.06
CA LYS A 89 -4.78 -3.19 14.28
C LYS A 89 -3.39 -2.84 14.81
N PRO A 90 -2.37 -3.72 14.83
CA PRO A 90 -1.04 -3.32 15.30
C PRO A 90 -0.45 -2.14 14.52
N PHE A 91 -0.71 -2.04 13.21
CA PHE A 91 -0.23 -0.91 12.42
C PHE A 91 -1.03 0.38 12.68
N PHE A 92 -2.33 0.25 12.95
CA PHE A 92 -3.13 1.39 13.39
C PHE A 92 -2.59 2.04 14.67
N GLU A 93 -2.15 1.25 15.67
CA GLU A 93 -1.57 1.78 16.90
C GLU A 93 -0.26 2.54 16.59
N ILE A 94 0.60 1.98 15.75
CA ILE A 94 1.84 2.63 15.29
C ILE A 94 1.53 3.93 14.54
N ALA A 95 0.54 3.92 13.64
CA ALA A 95 0.16 5.10 12.87
C ALA A 95 -0.30 6.25 13.78
N ARG A 96 -1.09 5.97 14.81
CA ARG A 96 -1.53 6.97 15.80
C ARG A 96 -0.36 7.56 16.59
N GLU A 97 0.54 6.71 17.07
CA GLU A 97 1.74 7.13 17.80
C GLU A 97 2.62 8.02 16.93
N LYS A 98 2.90 7.58 15.70
CA LYS A 98 3.71 8.33 14.73
C LYS A 98 3.09 9.67 14.35
N ALA A 99 1.77 9.75 14.19
CA ALA A 99 1.09 11.03 13.93
C ALA A 99 1.20 12.00 15.12
N LEU A 100 1.17 11.48 16.34
CA LEU A 100 1.38 12.28 17.56
C LEU A 100 2.82 12.78 17.65
N GLU A 101 3.81 11.91 17.46
CA GLU A 101 5.23 12.26 17.42
C GLU A 101 5.53 13.33 16.37
N ALA A 102 4.88 13.22 15.20
CA ALA A 102 4.98 14.16 14.10
C ALA A 102 4.23 15.48 14.31
N GLY A 103 3.41 15.60 15.37
CA GLY A 103 2.62 16.78 15.68
C GLY A 103 1.41 17.02 14.75
N VAL A 104 1.01 16.01 13.98
CA VAL A 104 -0.09 16.09 12.99
C VAL A 104 -1.31 15.23 13.32
N ASN A 105 -1.40 14.73 14.54
CA ASN A 105 -2.52 13.92 15.00
C ASN A 105 -3.88 14.61 14.88
N HIS A 106 -3.91 15.93 14.81
CA HIS A 106 -5.13 16.73 14.57
C HIS A 106 -5.55 16.77 13.10
N LEU A 107 -4.67 16.39 12.17
CA LEU A 107 -4.93 16.26 10.74
C LEU A 107 -5.10 14.81 10.29
N CYS A 108 -4.62 13.84 11.08
CA CYS A 108 -4.65 12.43 10.74
C CYS A 108 -5.68 11.68 11.59
N GLN A 109 -6.62 11.04 10.94
CA GLN A 109 -7.54 10.08 11.56
C GLN A 109 -7.22 8.70 11.03
N PHE A 110 -7.06 7.72 11.90
CA PHE A 110 -6.88 6.32 11.51
C PHE A 110 -8.05 5.49 11.99
N GLU A 111 -8.45 4.49 11.19
CA GLU A 111 -9.57 3.60 11.51
C GLU A 111 -9.22 2.15 11.12
N VAL A 112 -9.51 1.20 12.03
CA VAL A 112 -9.39 -0.22 11.73
C VAL A 112 -10.66 -0.65 11.00
N MET A 113 -10.54 -0.91 9.70
CA MET A 113 -11.68 -1.30 8.86
C MET A 113 -11.18 -2.12 7.67
N ASP A 114 -12.00 -3.09 7.24
CA ASP A 114 -11.80 -3.77 5.96
C ASP A 114 -11.97 -2.81 4.80
N ILE A 115 -11.01 -2.82 3.87
CA ILE A 115 -10.98 -1.91 2.71
C ILE A 115 -12.22 -2.07 1.82
N ASN A 116 -12.80 -3.26 1.70
CA ASN A 116 -14.05 -3.48 0.96
C ASN A 116 -15.21 -2.73 1.62
N ASN A 117 -15.25 -2.68 2.96
CA ASN A 117 -16.23 -1.88 3.68
C ASN A 117 -15.94 -0.37 3.56
N ALA A 118 -14.66 0.01 3.53
CA ALA A 118 -14.25 1.39 3.38
C ALA A 118 -14.71 1.97 2.05
N VAL A 119 -14.44 1.30 0.93
CA VAL A 119 -14.83 1.79 -0.41
C VAL A 119 -16.35 1.84 -0.61
N GLU A 120 -17.13 1.12 0.21
CA GLU A 120 -18.60 1.21 0.21
C GLU A 120 -19.16 2.31 1.13
N LYS A 121 -18.39 2.83 2.09
CA LYS A 121 -18.84 3.84 3.06
C LYS A 121 -18.28 5.24 2.81
N GLU A 122 -17.00 5.31 2.47
CA GLU A 122 -16.28 6.58 2.38
C GLU A 122 -16.67 7.37 1.12
N ARG A 123 -16.90 8.67 1.26
CA ARG A 123 -17.37 9.56 0.17
C ARG A 123 -16.80 10.96 0.30
N ASP A 124 -16.84 11.71 -0.81
CA ASP A 124 -16.58 13.16 -0.85
C ASP A 124 -15.14 13.57 -0.50
N TYR A 125 -14.18 12.71 -0.78
CA TYR A 125 -12.76 13.06 -0.68
C TYR A 125 -12.28 13.81 -1.92
N ASP A 126 -11.27 14.65 -1.73
CA ASP A 126 -10.56 15.33 -2.82
C ASP A 126 -9.54 14.39 -3.47
N VAL A 127 -8.93 13.54 -2.66
CA VAL A 127 -7.93 12.55 -3.08
C VAL A 127 -8.25 11.21 -2.42
N VAL A 128 -8.12 10.12 -3.16
CA VAL A 128 -8.03 8.76 -2.63
C VAL A 128 -6.70 8.15 -3.07
N ILE A 129 -6.05 7.45 -2.17
CA ILE A 129 -4.76 6.77 -2.40
C ILE A 129 -4.97 5.28 -2.19
N LEU A 130 -4.47 4.48 -3.12
CA LEU A 130 -4.22 3.05 -2.97
C LEU A 130 -2.76 2.83 -3.35
N ALA A 131 -1.92 2.52 -2.37
CA ALA A 131 -0.48 2.43 -2.56
C ALA A 131 0.07 1.11 -2.02
N ALA A 132 0.86 0.42 -2.85
CA ALA A 132 1.45 -0.90 -2.55
C ALA A 132 0.43 -1.94 -2.05
N ALA A 133 -0.80 -1.88 -2.56
CA ALA A 133 -1.92 -2.75 -2.13
C ALA A 133 -2.87 -3.07 -3.29
N GLU A 134 -2.40 -2.96 -4.53
CA GLU A 134 -3.21 -3.07 -5.74
C GLU A 134 -3.96 -4.39 -5.85
N SER A 135 -3.38 -5.50 -5.40
CA SER A 135 -4.01 -6.82 -5.49
C SER A 135 -5.18 -7.03 -4.50
N LEU A 136 -5.39 -6.12 -3.56
CA LEU A 136 -6.40 -6.27 -2.51
C LEU A 136 -7.82 -5.90 -2.96
N LEU A 137 -7.96 -5.10 -4.04
CA LEU A 137 -9.25 -4.68 -4.59
C LEU A 137 -9.57 -5.32 -5.95
N GLY A 138 -8.94 -6.44 -6.28
CA GLY A 138 -9.19 -7.17 -7.52
C GLY A 138 -8.36 -6.67 -8.70
N GLU A 139 -8.91 -6.75 -9.91
CA GLU A 139 -8.28 -6.21 -11.13
C GLU A 139 -8.22 -4.68 -11.07
N VAL A 140 -7.29 -4.06 -11.80
CA VAL A 140 -7.08 -2.60 -11.78
C VAL A 140 -8.38 -1.82 -12.08
N ASN A 141 -9.16 -2.24 -13.06
CA ASN A 141 -10.43 -1.59 -13.38
C ASN A 141 -11.46 -1.71 -12.25
N GLU A 142 -11.49 -2.82 -11.50
CA GLU A 142 -12.37 -3.00 -10.34
C GLU A 142 -11.92 -2.06 -9.21
N ALA A 143 -10.63 -2.04 -8.90
CA ALA A 143 -10.05 -1.13 -7.92
C ALA A 143 -10.39 0.33 -8.24
N ILE A 144 -10.18 0.79 -9.48
CA ILE A 144 -10.55 2.14 -9.92
C ILE A 144 -12.04 2.38 -9.74
N GLY A 145 -12.90 1.42 -10.10
CA GLY A 145 -14.35 1.50 -9.89
C GLY A 145 -14.75 1.72 -8.43
N PHE A 146 -14.07 1.06 -7.49
CA PHE A 146 -14.28 1.24 -6.06
C PHE A 146 -13.74 2.60 -5.57
N LEU A 147 -12.51 2.96 -5.92
CA LEU A 147 -11.89 4.21 -5.50
C LEU A 147 -12.65 5.44 -6.00
N ARG A 148 -13.22 5.37 -7.21
CA ARG A 148 -14.08 6.43 -7.76
C ARG A 148 -15.31 6.75 -6.91
N LYS A 149 -15.85 5.77 -6.17
CA LYS A 149 -16.99 5.99 -5.26
C LYS A 149 -16.60 6.90 -4.10
N CYS A 150 -15.34 6.84 -3.67
CA CYS A 150 -14.85 7.58 -2.52
C CYS A 150 -14.60 9.07 -2.80
N ILE A 151 -14.33 9.44 -4.05
CA ILE A 151 -13.97 10.81 -4.43
C ILE A 151 -15.13 11.58 -5.08
N ARG A 152 -15.12 12.90 -4.90
CA ARG A 152 -16.02 13.82 -5.60
C ARG A 152 -15.68 13.92 -7.10
N LYS A 153 -16.56 14.49 -7.89
CA LYS A 153 -16.26 14.84 -9.28
C LYS A 153 -15.06 15.81 -9.34
N GLY A 154 -14.13 15.55 -10.25
CA GLY A 154 -12.88 16.29 -10.36
C GLY A 154 -11.85 15.93 -9.29
N GLY A 155 -12.16 15.00 -8.38
CA GLY A 155 -11.22 14.46 -7.40
C GLY A 155 -10.15 13.58 -8.05
N ILE A 156 -9.14 13.25 -7.25
CA ILE A 156 -7.91 12.59 -7.70
C ILE A 156 -7.82 11.19 -7.10
N ILE A 157 -7.44 10.23 -7.93
CA ILE A 157 -7.00 8.90 -7.49
C ILE A 157 -5.48 8.86 -7.66
N ILE A 158 -4.74 8.53 -6.60
CA ILE A 158 -3.36 8.11 -6.67
C ILE A 158 -3.35 6.58 -6.59
N TYR A 159 -2.89 5.96 -7.66
CA TYR A 159 -2.78 4.52 -7.77
C TYR A 159 -1.30 4.18 -7.92
N ASP A 160 -0.72 3.58 -6.88
CA ASP A 160 0.66 3.09 -6.89
C ASP A 160 0.64 1.59 -7.09
N GLY A 161 1.25 1.15 -8.18
CA GLY A 161 1.27 -0.25 -8.57
C GLY A 161 2.39 -0.50 -9.59
N ALA A 162 2.23 -1.52 -10.38
CA ALA A 162 3.21 -1.92 -11.38
C ALA A 162 2.56 -2.41 -12.67
N TYR A 163 3.37 -2.49 -13.71
CA TYR A 163 3.03 -3.18 -14.95
C TYR A 163 4.13 -4.16 -15.36
N LEU A 164 3.75 -5.20 -16.08
CA LEU A 164 4.65 -6.23 -16.58
C LEU A 164 5.51 -5.68 -17.73
N ASN A 165 6.80 -5.91 -17.67
CA ASN A 165 7.74 -5.56 -18.73
C ASN A 165 7.40 -6.30 -20.03
N GLU A 166 7.70 -5.72 -21.20
CA GLU A 166 7.27 -6.24 -22.51
C GLU A 166 7.69 -7.69 -22.76
N ASN A 167 8.90 -8.06 -22.34
CA ASN A 167 9.47 -9.38 -22.58
C ASN A 167 9.28 -10.34 -21.39
N SER A 168 8.64 -9.90 -20.31
CA SER A 168 8.44 -10.70 -19.10
C SER A 168 7.12 -11.47 -19.16
N SER A 169 7.14 -12.62 -18.48
CA SER A 169 5.96 -13.43 -18.17
C SER A 169 6.14 -14.05 -16.80
N ILE A 170 5.18 -13.81 -15.90
CA ILE A 170 5.21 -14.35 -14.55
C ILE A 170 4.19 -15.48 -14.48
N ALA A 171 4.68 -16.67 -14.14
CA ALA A 171 3.82 -17.86 -14.01
C ALA A 171 3.08 -17.93 -12.66
N ASN A 172 3.54 -17.14 -11.65
CA ASN A 172 2.93 -17.13 -10.33
C ASN A 172 1.52 -16.49 -10.39
N PRO A 173 0.44 -17.20 -9.97
CA PRO A 173 -0.92 -16.71 -9.99
C PRO A 173 -1.15 -15.43 -9.18
N ASP A 174 -0.35 -15.19 -8.14
CA ASP A 174 -0.45 -13.98 -7.29
C ASP A 174 -0.24 -12.69 -8.10
N TYR A 175 0.48 -12.77 -9.22
CA TYR A 175 0.76 -11.66 -10.13
C TYR A 175 -0.18 -11.61 -11.34
N SER A 176 -1.22 -12.46 -11.40
CA SER A 176 -2.13 -12.57 -12.55
C SER A 176 -2.90 -11.30 -12.87
N VAL A 177 -3.09 -10.44 -11.86
CA VAL A 177 -3.74 -9.13 -11.99
C VAL A 177 -2.86 -8.10 -12.67
N ILE A 178 -1.52 -8.26 -12.64
CA ILE A 178 -0.58 -7.32 -13.25
C ILE A 178 -0.56 -7.55 -14.76
N LYS A 179 -0.82 -6.49 -15.51
CA LYS A 179 -0.91 -6.51 -16.97
C LYS A 179 0.25 -5.75 -17.60
N LYS A 180 0.43 -5.87 -18.90
CA LYS A 180 1.38 -5.03 -19.65
C LYS A 180 0.91 -3.58 -19.68
N TYR A 181 1.83 -2.66 -19.82
CA TYR A 181 1.61 -1.21 -19.75
C TYR A 181 0.34 -0.72 -20.44
N LYS A 182 0.17 -1.05 -21.72
CA LYS A 182 -1.01 -0.60 -22.51
C LYS A 182 -2.33 -1.12 -21.96
N GLU A 183 -2.35 -2.33 -21.43
CA GLU A 183 -3.55 -2.92 -20.86
C GLU A 183 -3.83 -2.30 -19.49
N THR A 184 -2.79 -2.05 -18.67
CA THR A 184 -2.90 -1.33 -17.42
C THR A 184 -3.51 0.06 -17.63
N LEU A 185 -3.01 0.85 -18.60
CA LEU A 185 -3.58 2.16 -18.91
C LEU A 185 -5.06 2.08 -19.34
N LYS A 186 -5.42 1.06 -20.12
CA LYS A 186 -6.82 0.83 -20.51
C LYS A 186 -7.70 0.51 -19.30
N GLN A 187 -7.20 -0.25 -18.34
CA GLN A 187 -7.93 -0.56 -17.10
C GLN A 187 -8.06 0.67 -16.21
N LEU A 188 -6.99 1.45 -16.02
CA LEU A 188 -6.99 2.70 -15.25
C LEU A 188 -7.98 3.73 -15.78
N THR A 189 -8.21 3.77 -17.10
CA THR A 189 -9.12 4.71 -17.75
C THR A 189 -10.47 4.11 -18.16
N SER A 190 -10.80 2.92 -17.66
CA SER A 190 -11.99 2.16 -18.07
C SER A 190 -13.33 2.87 -17.81
N TYR A 191 -13.36 3.83 -16.91
CA TYR A 191 -14.52 4.67 -16.58
C TYR A 191 -14.51 6.05 -17.27
N GLY A 192 -13.60 6.26 -18.21
CA GLY A 192 -13.46 7.54 -18.92
C GLY A 192 -12.71 8.61 -18.10
N ASP A 193 -12.02 8.22 -17.05
CA ASP A 193 -11.18 9.10 -16.25
C ASP A 193 -9.87 9.42 -16.98
N GLU A 194 -9.24 10.54 -16.61
CA GLU A 194 -8.04 11.07 -17.25
C GLU A 194 -6.79 10.80 -16.41
N ILE A 195 -5.79 10.14 -16.99
CA ILE A 195 -4.45 10.08 -16.39
C ILE A 195 -3.79 11.45 -16.61
N ILE A 196 -3.60 12.21 -15.53
CA ILE A 196 -3.02 13.56 -15.55
C ILE A 196 -1.55 13.59 -15.10
N GLY A 197 -1.03 12.46 -14.63
CA GLY A 197 0.36 12.29 -14.26
C GLY A 197 0.73 10.83 -14.15
N GLU A 198 1.99 10.56 -14.44
CA GLU A 198 2.60 9.23 -14.34
C GLU A 198 4.03 9.40 -13.90
N VAL A 199 4.46 8.65 -12.89
CA VAL A 199 5.84 8.64 -12.40
C VAL A 199 6.32 7.21 -12.32
N ILE A 200 7.27 6.86 -13.17
CA ILE A 200 7.95 5.56 -13.12
C ILE A 200 8.94 5.58 -11.94
N VAL A 201 8.87 4.59 -11.08
CA VAL A 201 9.81 4.44 -9.97
C VAL A 201 11.15 3.93 -10.53
N PRO A 202 12.28 4.61 -10.26
CA PRO A 202 13.59 4.19 -10.77
C PRO A 202 13.97 2.80 -10.23
N SER A 203 14.42 1.90 -11.11
CA SER A 203 14.80 0.54 -10.71
C SER A 203 15.92 0.50 -9.66
N GLU A 204 16.88 1.43 -9.71
CA GLU A 204 17.94 1.53 -8.71
C GLU A 204 17.39 1.87 -7.31
N GLU A 205 16.36 2.72 -7.23
CA GLU A 205 15.68 3.06 -5.99
C GLU A 205 14.91 1.84 -5.47
N THR A 206 14.17 1.16 -6.33
CA THR A 206 13.46 -0.08 -6.00
C THR A 206 14.42 -1.14 -5.43
N MET A 207 15.52 -1.44 -6.12
CA MET A 207 16.52 -2.42 -5.66
C MET A 207 17.12 -2.04 -4.31
N LYS A 208 17.41 -0.76 -4.09
CA LYS A 208 17.96 -0.27 -2.82
C LYS A 208 16.97 -0.44 -1.67
N VAL A 209 15.71 -0.11 -1.90
CA VAL A 209 14.63 -0.23 -0.90
C VAL A 209 14.38 -1.71 -0.59
N ASN A 210 14.21 -2.55 -1.61
CA ASN A 210 13.99 -3.99 -1.47
C ASN A 210 15.09 -4.65 -0.64
N LYS A 211 16.35 -4.36 -0.98
CA LYS A 211 17.49 -4.88 -0.22
C LYS A 211 17.46 -4.44 1.25
N ALA A 212 17.22 -3.17 1.51
CA ALA A 212 17.18 -2.65 2.88
C ALA A 212 16.05 -3.31 3.69
N TYR A 213 14.88 -3.49 3.08
CA TYR A 213 13.72 -4.13 3.72
C TYR A 213 13.99 -5.60 4.02
N THR A 214 14.48 -6.35 3.03
CA THR A 214 14.79 -7.79 3.22
C THR A 214 15.88 -8.00 4.25
N ASP A 215 16.92 -7.15 4.28
CA ASP A 215 17.97 -7.22 5.30
C ASP A 215 17.40 -6.97 6.71
N ALA A 216 16.52 -5.96 6.88
CA ALA A 216 15.86 -5.68 8.15
C ALA A 216 14.97 -6.85 8.60
N ILE A 217 14.11 -7.37 7.73
CA ILE A 217 13.25 -8.52 8.00
C ILE A 217 14.08 -9.74 8.41
N ARG A 218 15.19 -10.00 7.72
CA ARG A 218 16.09 -11.11 8.03
C ARG A 218 16.72 -10.99 9.42
N ILE A 219 17.12 -9.77 9.83
CA ILE A 219 17.65 -9.52 11.18
C ILE A 219 16.59 -9.90 12.21
N ARG A 220 15.36 -9.44 12.05
CA ARG A 220 14.27 -9.72 12.98
C ARG A 220 13.83 -11.18 12.98
N ALA A 221 13.85 -11.84 11.82
CA ALA A 221 13.60 -13.28 11.73
C ALA A 221 14.64 -14.10 12.49
N ASN A 222 15.92 -13.72 12.46
CA ASN A 222 16.97 -14.36 13.26
C ASN A 222 16.72 -14.21 14.76
N GLU A 223 16.35 -13.01 15.22
CA GLU A 223 16.05 -12.74 16.65
C GLU A 223 14.84 -13.59 17.10
N LEU A 224 13.76 -13.60 16.31
CA LEU A 224 12.57 -14.40 16.61
C LEU A 224 12.86 -15.91 16.62
N ALA A 225 13.72 -16.40 15.73
CA ALA A 225 14.09 -17.82 15.68
C ALA A 225 14.88 -18.29 16.91
N LEU A 226 15.56 -17.37 17.60
CA LEU A 226 16.22 -17.69 18.89
C LEU A 226 15.20 -17.81 20.04
N ILE A 227 14.13 -17.03 19.98
CA ILE A 227 13.07 -16.99 21.02
C ILE A 227 12.03 -18.09 20.75
N HIS A 228 11.73 -18.34 19.46
CA HIS A 228 10.73 -19.30 18.96
C HIS A 228 11.36 -20.32 18.03
N PRO A 229 12.20 -21.24 18.52
CA PRO A 229 12.95 -22.19 17.66
C PRO A 229 12.05 -23.09 16.83
N ASP A 230 10.84 -23.42 17.32
CA ASP A 230 9.86 -24.24 16.60
C ASP A 230 9.29 -23.53 15.35
N ASN A 231 9.33 -22.20 15.34
CA ASN A 231 8.84 -21.38 14.22
C ASN A 231 9.97 -20.97 13.25
N LYS A 232 11.20 -21.42 13.47
CA LYS A 232 12.36 -21.04 12.65
C LYS A 232 12.11 -21.24 11.15
N LYS A 233 11.55 -22.39 10.77
CA LYS A 233 11.24 -22.66 9.36
C LYS A 233 10.25 -21.65 8.79
N LEU A 234 9.14 -21.38 9.49
CA LEU A 234 8.11 -20.44 9.09
C LEU A 234 8.69 -19.02 8.88
N LEU A 235 9.53 -18.55 9.81
CA LEU A 235 10.17 -17.24 9.74
C LEU A 235 11.11 -17.10 8.54
N PHE A 236 11.92 -18.13 8.24
CA PHE A 236 12.84 -18.09 7.11
C PHE A 236 12.17 -18.37 5.77
N ASP A 237 11.10 -19.16 5.74
CA ASP A 237 10.26 -19.30 4.53
C ASP A 237 9.70 -17.92 4.11
N TYR A 238 9.30 -17.07 5.08
CA TYR A 238 8.86 -15.71 4.80
C TYR A 238 9.99 -14.83 4.24
N VAL A 239 11.19 -14.86 4.85
CA VAL A 239 12.36 -14.13 4.33
C VAL A 239 12.67 -14.54 2.88
N ASN A 240 12.66 -15.83 2.58
CA ASN A 240 12.92 -16.34 1.24
C ASN A 240 11.84 -15.87 0.24
N LYS A 241 10.56 -15.86 0.67
CA LYS A 241 9.46 -15.36 -0.16
C LYS A 241 9.62 -13.88 -0.48
N GLN A 242 10.04 -13.07 0.49
CA GLN A 242 10.33 -11.64 0.24
C GLN A 242 11.49 -11.45 -0.75
N GLU A 243 12.51 -12.32 -0.72
CA GLU A 243 13.60 -12.28 -1.72
C GLU A 243 13.13 -12.68 -3.11
N GLU A 244 12.27 -13.70 -3.23
CA GLU A 244 11.66 -14.11 -4.49
C GLU A 244 10.80 -12.98 -5.08
N GLU A 245 9.99 -12.34 -4.25
CA GLU A 245 9.18 -11.18 -4.64
C GLU A 245 10.05 -10.02 -5.13
N CYS A 246 11.07 -9.65 -4.36
CA CYS A 246 12.02 -8.61 -4.78
C CYS A 246 12.63 -8.93 -6.15
N SER A 247 13.00 -10.19 -6.39
CA SER A 247 13.54 -10.63 -7.68
C SER A 247 12.54 -10.43 -8.83
N ILE A 248 11.25 -10.73 -8.62
CA ILE A 248 10.19 -10.52 -9.62
C ILE A 248 10.02 -9.02 -9.88
N ILE A 249 9.89 -8.21 -8.82
CA ILE A 249 9.71 -6.76 -8.93
C ILE A 249 10.86 -6.12 -9.70
N GLU A 250 12.10 -6.53 -9.44
CA GLU A 250 13.31 -5.94 -10.04
C GLU A 250 13.54 -6.34 -11.50
N ASN A 251 13.13 -7.55 -11.89
CA ASN A 251 13.43 -8.09 -13.22
C ASN A 251 12.24 -8.05 -14.18
N ASP A 252 11.03 -8.26 -13.68
CA ASP A 252 9.86 -8.50 -14.51
C ASP A 252 8.84 -7.35 -14.50
N LEU A 253 8.89 -6.47 -13.49
CA LEU A 253 7.94 -5.39 -13.30
C LEU A 253 8.58 -4.01 -13.45
N THR A 254 7.74 -3.03 -13.75
CA THR A 254 8.08 -1.61 -13.64
C THR A 254 7.08 -0.96 -12.70
N GLY A 255 7.55 -0.48 -11.56
CA GLY A 255 6.74 0.28 -10.60
C GLY A 255 6.34 1.64 -11.16
N CYS A 256 5.10 2.02 -10.95
CA CYS A 256 4.57 3.28 -11.45
C CYS A 256 3.48 3.85 -10.56
N ILE A 257 3.53 5.15 -10.33
CA ILE A 257 2.49 5.87 -9.60
C ILE A 257 1.70 6.71 -10.61
N TRP A 258 0.41 6.39 -10.76
CA TRP A 258 -0.51 7.11 -11.62
C TRP A 258 -1.36 8.09 -10.84
N CYS A 259 -1.51 9.29 -11.39
CA CYS A 259 -2.41 10.33 -10.93
C CYS A 259 -3.59 10.43 -11.89
N ILE A 260 -4.79 10.09 -11.44
CA ILE A 260 -5.98 9.96 -12.27
C ILE A 260 -7.03 10.95 -11.79
N ARG A 261 -7.60 11.74 -12.69
CA ARG A 261 -8.69 12.67 -12.41
C ARG A 261 -10.03 12.08 -12.78
N LYS A 262 -10.95 12.03 -11.82
CA LYS A 262 -12.34 11.62 -12.07
C LYS A 262 -13.08 12.67 -12.89
N THR A 263 -13.58 12.29 -14.05
CA THR A 263 -14.25 13.18 -15.00
C THR A 263 -15.78 13.19 -14.87
N GLY A 264 -16.37 12.05 -14.51
CA GLY A 264 -17.83 11.84 -14.47
C GLY A 264 -18.45 11.62 -13.09
#